data_be6ec92f89e27557dc756cc2f57f20e8
#
_entry.id   be6ec92f89e27557dc756cc2f57f20e8
#
_cell.length_a   1.000
_cell.length_b   1.000
_cell.length_c   1.000
_cell.angle_alpha   90.00
_cell.angle_beta   90.00
_cell.angle_gamma   90.00
#
_symmetry.space_group_name_H-M   'P 1'
#
loop_
_entity.id
_entity.type
_entity.pdbx_description
1 polymer ?
#
loop_
_entity_poly.entity_id
_entity_poly.type
_entity_poly.pdbx_seq_one_letter_code
_entity_poly.pdbx_strand_id
1 'polypeptide(L)'
;RKYTLKLAGYEEYVRGTLEEYPYISAARMHDWLKECYPDFPKVCDKTVFNFVEKVRCKYGIGKKSEARIRRDYEKLPDTPYGEYAQADFGEKWMSAGNGRSTKVYFFAIVLARSRYKFTCFSRRPFDTELAIYAHERAFEYFGGKPEKILYDQDRVLISRENLGDLVLTRKFQTFVREQHFQPVFCHKADPESKGKVENVVKYVKENFLVARVFRDIDSLNREALEWLERTGNGKVHGTTRLVPREEFAVEKGFLMPYHGTPQPPQEEMREYHVRKDNTVQYRGNYYSLPCGTYRSGQTTVWLQETEGNVELYNKDTGKLICRHALCTRKGRTVYDDSHRKPRNAGVKIAERILFHVSDNREVAMWMDNLKRRKERY
;
A
#
# COMPACT_ATOMS: atom_id res chain seq x y z
N ARG A 1 -32.21 26.47 18.20
CA ARG A 1 -32.41 27.28 16.97
C ARG A 1 -31.16 28.03 16.49
N LYS A 2 -30.36 28.70 17.36
CA LYS A 2 -29.14 29.45 16.96
C LYS A 2 -28.01 28.60 16.35
N TYR A 3 -27.87 27.32 16.71
CA TYR A 3 -26.77 26.46 16.23
C TYR A 3 -26.99 25.90 14.81
N THR A 4 -28.24 25.77 14.37
CA THR A 4 -28.55 25.32 13.00
C THR A 4 -28.11 26.36 11.95
N LEU A 5 -28.10 27.64 12.30
CA LEU A 5 -27.63 28.72 11.45
C LEU A 5 -26.10 28.69 11.25
N LYS A 6 -25.32 28.26 12.25
CA LYS A 6 -23.86 28.18 12.14
C LYS A 6 -23.37 27.12 11.17
N LEU A 7 -24.16 26.07 10.90
CA LEU A 7 -23.79 25.00 9.99
C LEU A 7 -24.47 25.08 8.62
N ALA A 8 -25.33 26.10 8.41
CA ALA A 8 -26.07 26.21 7.14
C ALA A 8 -25.18 26.32 5.90
N GLY A 9 -24.01 26.98 6.01
CA GLY A 9 -23.06 27.09 4.90
C GLY A 9 -22.41 25.77 4.47
N TYR A 10 -22.53 24.72 5.27
CA TYR A 10 -21.97 23.39 4.99
C TYR A 10 -23.01 22.39 4.46
N GLU A 11 -24.26 22.82 4.28
CA GLU A 11 -25.38 21.93 3.91
C GLU A 11 -25.15 21.26 2.56
N GLU A 12 -24.64 21.97 1.58
CA GLU A 12 -24.40 21.44 0.24
C GLU A 12 -23.29 20.38 0.23
N TYR A 13 -22.20 20.62 0.95
CA TYR A 13 -21.13 19.64 1.15
C TYR A 13 -21.65 18.39 1.83
N VAL A 14 -22.41 18.55 2.92
CA VAL A 14 -22.98 17.42 3.67
C VAL A 14 -23.96 16.65 2.80
N ARG A 15 -24.82 17.33 2.02
CA ARG A 15 -25.74 16.69 1.09
C ARG A 15 -24.99 15.87 0.05
N GLY A 16 -24.09 16.49 -0.72
CA GLY A 16 -23.33 15.82 -1.77
C GLY A 16 -22.56 14.59 -1.25
N THR A 17 -21.92 14.75 -0.09
CA THR A 17 -21.22 13.63 0.56
C THR A 17 -22.16 12.51 0.98
N LEU A 18 -23.35 12.81 1.48
CA LEU A 18 -24.34 11.78 1.88
C LEU A 18 -24.99 11.12 0.68
N GLU A 19 -25.18 11.80 -0.44
CA GLU A 19 -25.69 11.23 -1.69
C GLU A 19 -24.68 10.22 -2.25
N GLU A 20 -23.39 10.54 -2.23
CA GLU A 20 -22.32 9.66 -2.70
C GLU A 20 -22.03 8.51 -1.73
N TYR A 21 -22.07 8.80 -0.41
CA TYR A 21 -21.75 7.84 0.65
C TYR A 21 -22.84 7.78 1.72
N PRO A 22 -24.03 7.16 1.44
CA PRO A 22 -25.19 7.18 2.35
C PRO A 22 -24.94 6.54 3.72
N TYR A 23 -23.96 5.66 3.82
CA TYR A 23 -23.62 4.92 5.03
C TYR A 23 -22.75 5.70 6.03
N ILE A 24 -22.27 6.91 5.67
CA ILE A 24 -21.40 7.69 6.54
C ILE A 24 -22.11 8.10 7.84
N SER A 25 -21.40 7.96 8.97
CA SER A 25 -21.90 8.42 10.27
C SER A 25 -21.71 9.93 10.44
N ALA A 26 -22.55 10.55 11.27
CA ALA A 26 -22.43 11.96 11.61
C ALA A 26 -21.08 12.29 12.28
N ALA A 27 -20.52 11.37 13.05
CA ALA A 27 -19.19 11.55 13.65
C ALA A 27 -18.08 11.63 12.60
N ARG A 28 -18.18 10.82 11.54
CA ARG A 28 -17.25 10.88 10.40
C ARG A 28 -17.45 12.15 9.58
N MET A 29 -18.69 12.54 9.34
CA MET A 29 -19.00 13.81 8.69
C MET A 29 -18.41 15.00 9.45
N HIS A 30 -18.50 14.99 10.80
CA HIS A 30 -17.88 16.03 11.63
C HIS A 30 -16.36 16.09 11.47
N ASP A 31 -15.72 14.94 11.36
CA ASP A 31 -14.28 14.84 11.14
C ASP A 31 -13.86 15.44 9.78
N TRP A 32 -14.59 15.10 8.73
CA TRP A 32 -14.33 15.62 7.40
C TRP A 32 -14.59 17.12 7.29
N LEU A 33 -15.63 17.62 7.94
CA LEU A 33 -15.88 19.05 7.99
C LEU A 33 -14.71 19.80 8.64
N LYS A 34 -14.09 19.25 9.70
CA LYS A 34 -12.88 19.82 10.32
C LYS A 34 -11.64 19.70 9.44
N GLU A 35 -11.55 18.65 8.66
CA GLU A 35 -10.43 18.41 7.74
C GLU A 35 -10.50 19.33 6.51
N CYS A 36 -11.69 19.47 5.93
CA CYS A 36 -11.90 20.22 4.70
C CYS A 36 -12.03 21.74 4.93
N TYR A 37 -12.46 22.16 6.12
CA TYR A 37 -12.72 23.57 6.44
C TYR A 37 -11.92 23.99 7.69
N PRO A 38 -10.76 24.63 7.53
CA PRO A 38 -9.96 25.13 8.65
C PRO A 38 -10.73 26.03 9.64
N ASP A 39 -11.68 26.82 9.10
CA ASP A 39 -12.52 27.74 9.88
C ASP A 39 -13.82 27.09 10.38
N PHE A 40 -13.92 25.75 10.36
CA PHE A 40 -15.12 25.08 10.84
C PHE A 40 -15.40 25.42 12.29
N PRO A 41 -16.63 25.87 12.63
CA PRO A 41 -16.95 26.36 13.96
C PRO A 41 -16.82 25.28 15.02
N LYS A 42 -16.32 25.63 16.20
CA LYS A 42 -16.28 24.74 17.36
C LYS A 42 -17.71 24.43 17.82
N VAL A 43 -18.22 23.28 17.47
CA VAL A 43 -19.53 22.77 17.85
C VAL A 43 -19.41 21.36 18.43
N CYS A 44 -20.32 20.97 19.31
CA CYS A 44 -20.31 19.62 19.87
C CYS A 44 -20.81 18.58 18.85
N ASP A 45 -20.40 17.32 19.02
CA ASP A 45 -20.77 16.21 18.14
C ASP A 45 -22.29 16.05 18.00
N LYS A 46 -23.07 16.33 19.08
CA LYS A 46 -24.53 16.27 19.04
C LYS A 46 -25.13 17.29 18.08
N THR A 47 -24.53 18.49 17.98
CA THR A 47 -24.99 19.54 17.06
C THR A 47 -24.80 19.09 15.60
N VAL A 48 -23.63 18.52 15.28
CA VAL A 48 -23.36 17.98 13.94
C VAL A 48 -24.25 16.77 13.65
N PHE A 49 -24.46 15.87 14.62
CA PHE A 49 -25.40 14.77 14.49
C PHE A 49 -26.80 15.25 14.10
N ASN A 50 -27.35 16.21 14.84
CA ASN A 50 -28.67 16.74 14.54
C ASN A 50 -28.72 17.43 13.17
N PHE A 51 -27.63 18.12 12.77
CA PHE A 51 -27.54 18.76 11.46
C PHE A 51 -27.51 17.73 10.33
N VAL A 52 -26.69 16.69 10.42
CA VAL A 52 -26.61 15.60 9.44
C VAL A 52 -27.95 14.87 9.30
N GLU A 53 -28.61 14.54 10.42
CA GLU A 53 -29.94 13.92 10.39
C GLU A 53 -30.99 14.84 9.75
N LYS A 54 -30.93 16.14 10.00
CA LYS A 54 -31.80 17.11 9.33
C LYS A 54 -31.59 17.14 7.83
N VAL A 55 -30.34 17.12 7.37
CA VAL A 55 -29.99 17.06 5.93
C VAL A 55 -30.52 15.75 5.33
N ARG A 56 -30.33 14.62 6.00
CA ARG A 56 -30.89 13.32 5.59
C ARG A 56 -32.41 13.38 5.39
N CYS A 57 -33.11 13.88 6.39
CA CYS A 57 -34.56 14.00 6.34
C CYS A 57 -35.01 14.96 5.22
N LYS A 58 -34.33 16.10 5.07
CA LYS A 58 -34.69 17.11 4.08
C LYS A 58 -34.56 16.59 2.64
N TYR A 59 -33.54 15.78 2.36
CA TYR A 59 -33.24 15.27 1.01
C TYR A 59 -33.61 13.78 0.82
N GLY A 60 -34.28 13.15 1.79
CA GLY A 60 -34.72 11.75 1.69
C GLY A 60 -33.56 10.72 1.63
N ILE A 61 -32.38 11.05 2.15
CA ILE A 61 -31.19 10.19 2.09
C ILE A 61 -31.23 9.17 3.21
N GLY A 62 -31.70 7.96 2.93
CA GLY A 62 -31.77 6.85 3.88
C GLY A 62 -30.37 6.39 4.33
N LYS A 63 -30.23 6.05 5.62
CA LYS A 63 -29.00 5.43 6.13
C LYS A 63 -29.00 3.94 5.79
N LYS A 64 -28.22 3.54 4.80
CA LYS A 64 -27.99 2.11 4.52
C LYS A 64 -27.15 1.53 5.66
N SER A 65 -27.69 0.65 6.47
CA SER A 65 -26.94 -0.12 7.47
C SER A 65 -26.73 -1.53 6.94
N GLU A 66 -25.49 -2.00 6.92
CA GLU A 66 -25.23 -3.43 6.75
C GLU A 66 -25.71 -4.18 7.99
N ALA A 67 -26.48 -5.24 7.81
CA ALA A 67 -26.89 -6.12 8.90
C ALA A 67 -25.62 -6.77 9.49
N ARG A 68 -25.26 -6.41 10.72
CA ARG A 68 -24.11 -6.99 11.42
C ARG A 68 -24.58 -8.22 12.20
N ILE A 69 -24.01 -9.36 11.89
CA ILE A 69 -24.12 -10.55 12.73
C ILE A 69 -23.37 -10.23 14.02
N ARG A 70 -24.10 -10.11 15.11
CA ARG A 70 -23.50 -9.96 16.46
C ARG A 70 -23.01 -11.32 16.89
N ARG A 71 -21.70 -11.42 17.20
CA ARG A 71 -21.13 -12.57 17.90
C ARG A 71 -20.93 -12.18 19.34
N ASP A 72 -21.28 -13.06 20.25
CA ASP A 72 -20.95 -12.90 21.65
C ASP A 72 -19.43 -13.08 21.81
N TYR A 73 -18.82 -12.27 22.64
CA TYR A 73 -17.38 -12.35 22.96
C TYR A 73 -17.17 -12.04 24.43
N GLU A 74 -16.17 -12.67 25.01
CA GLU A 74 -15.74 -12.39 26.38
C GLU A 74 -14.79 -11.19 26.38
N LYS A 75 -15.01 -10.25 27.31
CA LYS A 75 -14.13 -9.10 27.47
C LYS A 75 -12.88 -9.57 28.19
N LEU A 76 -11.75 -9.65 27.46
CA LEU A 76 -10.46 -9.90 28.07
C LEU A 76 -10.10 -8.82 29.09
N PRO A 77 -9.42 -9.19 30.20
CA PRO A 77 -8.96 -8.23 31.20
C PRO A 77 -8.02 -7.20 30.59
N ASP A 78 -7.93 -6.04 31.25
CA ASP A 78 -7.02 -5.00 30.80
C ASP A 78 -5.55 -5.46 30.98
N THR A 79 -4.77 -5.29 29.91
CA THR A 79 -3.34 -5.61 29.92
C THR A 79 -2.54 -4.55 30.69
N PRO A 80 -1.40 -4.89 31.29
CA PRO A 80 -0.47 -3.91 31.86
C PRO A 80 0.00 -2.89 30.83
N TYR A 81 0.42 -1.73 31.30
CA TYR A 81 1.02 -0.70 30.45
C TYR A 81 2.34 -1.18 29.84
N GLY A 82 2.57 -0.90 28.56
CA GLY A 82 3.80 -1.21 27.84
C GLY A 82 4.01 -2.67 27.49
N GLU A 83 3.18 -3.60 27.99
CA GLU A 83 3.39 -5.03 27.79
C GLU A 83 3.01 -5.48 26.37
N TYR A 84 1.82 -5.15 25.91
CA TYR A 84 1.28 -5.70 24.66
C TYR A 84 0.95 -4.63 23.62
N ALA A 85 1.31 -4.91 22.37
CA ALA A 85 0.71 -4.31 21.20
C ALA A 85 0.13 -5.39 20.27
N GLN A 86 -0.75 -4.98 19.36
CA GLN A 86 -1.24 -5.84 18.28
C GLN A 86 -0.95 -5.16 16.94
N ALA A 87 -0.39 -5.92 16.01
CA ALA A 87 -0.05 -5.43 14.68
C ALA A 87 -0.70 -6.29 13.58
N ASP A 88 -1.13 -5.64 12.51
CA ASP A 88 -1.75 -6.30 11.36
C ASP A 88 -1.54 -5.50 10.08
N PHE A 89 -1.68 -6.18 8.95
CA PHE A 89 -1.57 -5.60 7.62
C PHE A 89 -2.94 -5.52 6.94
N GLY A 90 -3.13 -4.45 6.19
CA GLY A 90 -4.36 -4.25 5.46
C GLY A 90 -4.12 -3.76 4.04
N GLU A 91 -5.16 -3.86 3.22
CA GLU A 91 -5.14 -3.32 1.88
C GLU A 91 -6.49 -2.74 1.50
N LYS A 92 -6.50 -1.74 0.62
CA LYS A 92 -7.73 -1.13 0.09
C LYS A 92 -7.51 -0.54 -1.29
N TRP A 93 -8.52 -0.65 -2.14
CA TRP A 93 -8.61 0.11 -3.37
C TRP A 93 -9.09 1.52 -3.08
N MET A 94 -8.36 2.52 -3.60
CA MET A 94 -8.68 3.93 -3.49
C MET A 94 -8.88 4.54 -4.87
N SER A 95 -9.77 5.53 -4.99
CA SER A 95 -9.85 6.36 -6.19
C SER A 95 -8.55 7.17 -6.34
N ALA A 96 -7.98 7.21 -7.54
CA ALA A 96 -6.81 8.03 -7.89
C ALA A 96 -7.21 9.21 -8.80
N GLY A 97 -8.50 9.54 -8.87
CA GLY A 97 -9.05 10.54 -9.79
C GLY A 97 -9.20 10.01 -11.22
N ASN A 98 -9.92 10.75 -12.06
CA ASN A 98 -10.13 10.45 -13.48
C ASN A 98 -10.61 9.01 -13.77
N GLY A 99 -11.45 8.43 -12.92
CA GLY A 99 -11.94 7.05 -13.06
C GLY A 99 -10.90 5.96 -12.82
N ARG A 100 -9.68 6.31 -12.42
CA ARG A 100 -8.63 5.36 -12.07
C ARG A 100 -8.73 4.97 -10.61
N SER A 101 -8.33 3.74 -10.30
CA SER A 101 -8.18 3.25 -8.93
C SER A 101 -6.79 2.68 -8.71
N THR A 102 -6.30 2.82 -7.49
CA THR A 102 -5.02 2.27 -7.07
C THR A 102 -5.18 1.47 -5.79
N LYS A 103 -4.43 0.40 -5.65
CA LYS A 103 -4.40 -0.40 -4.42
C LYS A 103 -3.33 0.16 -3.50
N VAL A 104 -3.69 0.43 -2.28
CA VAL A 104 -2.77 0.81 -1.21
C VAL A 104 -2.74 -0.29 -0.17
N TYR A 105 -1.56 -0.50 0.39
CA TYR A 105 -1.30 -1.43 1.47
C TYR A 105 -0.95 -0.63 2.71
N PHE A 106 -1.26 -1.13 3.89
CA PHE A 106 -0.91 -0.44 5.11
C PHE A 106 -0.61 -1.41 6.25
N PHE A 107 0.23 -0.95 7.14
CA PHE A 107 0.51 -1.54 8.43
C PHE A 107 -0.24 -0.75 9.50
N ALA A 108 -0.80 -1.45 10.48
CA ALA A 108 -1.44 -0.85 11.63
C ALA A 108 -0.96 -1.55 12.90
N ILE A 109 -0.65 -0.77 13.93
CA ILE A 109 -0.28 -1.27 15.25
C ILE A 109 -1.00 -0.47 16.32
N VAL A 110 -1.43 -1.14 17.38
CA VAL A 110 -2.14 -0.52 18.51
C VAL A 110 -1.59 -1.05 19.84
N LEU A 111 -1.26 -0.15 20.75
CA LEU A 111 -0.94 -0.51 22.14
C LEU A 111 -2.18 -1.03 22.83
N ALA A 112 -2.05 -2.15 23.52
CA ALA A 112 -3.21 -2.88 24.05
C ALA A 112 -3.90 -2.18 25.21
N ARG A 113 -3.18 -1.37 26.00
CA ARG A 113 -3.73 -0.65 27.14
C ARG A 113 -4.30 0.70 26.75
N SER A 114 -3.51 1.63 26.28
CA SER A 114 -3.93 3.00 25.93
C SER A 114 -4.83 3.07 24.69
N ARG A 115 -4.81 2.03 23.84
CA ARG A 115 -5.42 2.07 22.49
C ARG A 115 -4.77 3.09 21.57
N TYR A 116 -3.58 3.58 21.94
CA TYR A 116 -2.82 4.46 21.08
C TYR A 116 -2.30 3.68 19.88
N LYS A 117 -2.48 4.22 18.69
CA LYS A 117 -2.26 3.50 17.44
C LYS A 117 -1.41 4.28 16.47
N PHE A 118 -0.74 3.53 15.59
CA PHE A 118 0.03 4.03 14.47
C PHE A 118 -0.36 3.28 13.19
N THR A 119 -0.29 3.94 12.05
CA THR A 119 -0.45 3.33 10.73
C THR A 119 0.45 4.01 9.71
N CYS A 120 0.97 3.24 8.78
CA CYS A 120 1.71 3.76 7.63
C CYS A 120 1.33 2.99 6.37
N PHE A 121 1.43 3.65 5.23
CA PHE A 121 0.94 3.21 3.93
C PHE A 121 2.08 2.94 2.96
N SER A 122 1.84 2.01 2.04
CA SER A 122 2.76 1.66 0.95
C SER A 122 2.01 1.45 -0.36
N ARG A 123 2.69 1.73 -1.48
CA ARG A 123 2.22 1.40 -2.84
C ARG A 123 2.45 -0.06 -3.20
N ARG A 124 3.40 -0.73 -2.56
CA ARG A 124 3.71 -2.14 -2.76
C ARG A 124 3.21 -2.99 -1.61
N PRO A 125 2.90 -4.27 -1.83
CA PRO A 125 2.61 -5.21 -0.75
C PRO A 125 3.75 -5.21 0.26
N PHE A 126 3.42 -5.41 1.53
CA PHE A 126 4.44 -5.59 2.56
C PHE A 126 5.20 -6.89 2.30
N ASP A 127 6.51 -6.79 2.29
CA ASP A 127 7.46 -7.87 2.48
C ASP A 127 8.11 -7.73 3.86
N THR A 128 9.00 -8.63 4.22
CA THR A 128 9.63 -8.63 5.55
C THR A 128 10.40 -7.33 5.84
N GLU A 129 11.09 -6.76 4.85
CA GLU A 129 11.88 -5.53 5.04
C GLU A 129 11.00 -4.31 5.25
N LEU A 130 9.96 -4.17 4.43
CA LEU A 130 8.99 -3.09 4.59
C LEU A 130 8.20 -3.22 5.90
N ALA A 131 7.95 -4.47 6.34
CA ALA A 131 7.34 -4.71 7.65
C ALA A 131 8.26 -4.28 8.79
N ILE A 132 9.56 -4.61 8.75
CA ILE A 132 10.55 -4.15 9.72
C ILE A 132 10.57 -2.61 9.77
N TYR A 133 10.69 -1.97 8.62
CA TYR A 133 10.65 -0.50 8.54
C TYR A 133 9.38 0.10 9.15
N ALA A 134 8.22 -0.51 8.91
CA ALA A 134 6.96 -0.05 9.48
C ALA A 134 6.92 -0.18 11.02
N HIS A 135 7.53 -1.23 11.57
CA HIS A 135 7.68 -1.38 13.02
C HIS A 135 8.61 -0.33 13.60
N GLU A 136 9.76 -0.08 12.97
CA GLU A 136 10.69 0.97 13.40
C GLU A 136 10.04 2.35 13.38
N ARG A 137 9.25 2.68 12.36
CA ARG A 137 8.46 3.90 12.29
C ARG A 137 7.42 3.99 13.43
N ALA A 138 6.81 2.87 13.78
CA ALA A 138 5.88 2.81 14.91
C ALA A 138 6.61 3.02 16.25
N PHE A 139 7.76 2.40 16.45
CA PHE A 139 8.56 2.56 17.65
C PHE A 139 9.10 3.99 17.82
N GLU A 140 9.54 4.60 16.73
CA GLU A 140 9.90 6.02 16.71
C GLU A 140 8.70 6.91 17.09
N TYR A 141 7.53 6.67 16.50
CA TYR A 141 6.30 7.41 16.79
C TYR A 141 5.85 7.27 18.26
N PHE A 142 5.98 6.08 18.83
CA PHE A 142 5.69 5.83 20.23
C PHE A 142 6.79 6.36 21.16
N GLY A 143 7.99 6.59 20.66
CA GLY A 143 9.17 6.90 21.46
C GLY A 143 9.62 5.74 22.33
N GLY A 144 9.32 4.51 21.93
CA GLY A 144 9.63 3.26 22.62
C GLY A 144 8.92 2.08 21.97
N LYS A 145 9.08 0.89 22.53
CA LYS A 145 8.49 -0.34 21.99
C LYS A 145 7.85 -1.18 23.11
N PRO A 146 6.74 -1.90 22.81
CA PRO A 146 6.12 -2.81 23.76
C PRO A 146 6.99 -4.05 23.98
N GLU A 147 6.79 -4.75 25.09
CA GLU A 147 7.50 -6.02 25.37
C GLU A 147 7.08 -7.12 24.40
N LYS A 148 5.80 -7.19 24.08
CA LYS A 148 5.20 -8.24 23.23
C LYS A 148 4.36 -7.63 22.14
N ILE A 149 4.48 -8.19 20.93
CA ILE A 149 3.62 -7.79 19.79
C ILE A 149 2.88 -9.02 19.26
N LEU A 150 1.57 -8.91 19.26
CA LEU A 150 0.67 -9.95 18.77
C LEU A 150 0.42 -9.77 17.28
N TYR A 151 0.59 -10.86 16.51
CA TYR A 151 0.40 -10.90 15.07
C TYR A 151 -0.61 -11.96 14.66
N ASP A 152 -1.23 -11.76 13.51
CA ASP A 152 -1.81 -12.87 12.77
C ASP A 152 -0.71 -13.72 12.10
N GLN A 153 -1.06 -14.95 11.70
CA GLN A 153 -0.18 -15.83 10.95
C GLN A 153 -0.07 -15.34 9.49
N ASP A 154 0.66 -14.24 9.26
CA ASP A 154 0.89 -13.69 7.93
C ASP A 154 2.24 -14.17 7.36
N ARG A 155 2.24 -14.50 6.07
CA ARG A 155 3.43 -14.89 5.29
C ARG A 155 4.49 -13.78 5.16
N VAL A 156 4.13 -12.55 5.48
CA VAL A 156 5.07 -11.41 5.53
C VAL A 156 6.16 -11.65 6.57
N LEU A 157 5.79 -12.23 7.72
CA LEU A 157 6.68 -12.44 8.86
C LEU A 157 7.10 -13.91 9.02
N ILE A 158 6.30 -14.85 8.49
CA ILE A 158 6.47 -16.29 8.65
C ILE A 158 6.98 -16.90 7.34
N SER A 159 8.10 -17.62 7.42
CA SER A 159 8.68 -18.35 6.30
C SER A 159 7.96 -19.67 6.04
N ARG A 160 7.66 -20.42 7.09
CA ARG A 160 6.97 -21.72 7.04
C ARG A 160 6.37 -22.11 8.39
N GLU A 161 5.37 -22.97 8.36
CA GLU A 161 4.82 -23.66 9.53
C GLU A 161 5.33 -25.10 9.51
N ASN A 162 5.84 -25.58 10.64
CA ASN A 162 6.36 -26.94 10.79
C ASN A 162 5.75 -27.57 12.05
N LEU A 163 4.77 -28.48 11.87
CA LEU A 163 4.09 -29.21 12.95
C LEU A 163 3.54 -28.31 14.08
N GLY A 164 3.06 -27.12 13.74
CA GLY A 164 2.55 -26.14 14.72
C GLY A 164 3.59 -25.09 15.14
N ASP A 165 4.87 -25.33 14.88
CA ASP A 165 5.93 -24.34 15.13
C ASP A 165 6.04 -23.36 13.96
N LEU A 166 5.95 -22.06 14.24
CA LEU A 166 6.09 -21.02 13.23
C LEU A 166 7.56 -20.60 13.08
N VAL A 167 8.08 -20.76 11.87
CA VAL A 167 9.44 -20.33 11.54
C VAL A 167 9.39 -18.93 10.92
N LEU A 168 9.95 -17.96 11.62
CA LEU A 168 10.04 -16.57 11.15
C LEU A 168 10.95 -16.47 9.93
N THR A 169 10.75 -15.44 9.11
CA THR A 169 11.74 -15.08 8.09
C THR A 169 13.05 -14.68 8.78
N ARG A 170 14.20 -15.00 8.17
CA ARG A 170 15.52 -14.76 8.78
C ARG A 170 15.72 -13.30 9.17
N LYS A 171 15.32 -12.35 8.30
CA LYS A 171 15.45 -10.91 8.56
C LYS A 171 14.58 -10.48 9.75
N PHE A 172 13.34 -10.95 9.84
CA PHE A 172 12.46 -10.61 10.95
C PHE A 172 12.96 -11.23 12.27
N GLN A 173 13.49 -12.45 12.24
CA GLN A 173 14.08 -13.08 13.42
C GLN A 173 15.28 -12.30 13.95
N THR A 174 16.14 -11.76 13.06
CA THR A 174 17.26 -10.89 13.43
C THR A 174 16.74 -9.60 14.06
N PHE A 175 15.78 -8.95 13.43
CA PHE A 175 15.14 -7.73 13.95
C PHE A 175 14.54 -7.93 15.37
N VAL A 176 13.81 -9.01 15.58
CA VAL A 176 13.23 -9.36 16.89
C VAL A 176 14.31 -9.49 17.96
N ARG A 177 15.44 -10.16 17.63
CA ARG A 177 16.57 -10.32 18.57
C ARG A 177 17.24 -9.00 18.88
N GLU A 178 17.48 -8.16 17.88
CA GLU A 178 18.12 -6.84 18.03
C GLU A 178 17.24 -5.89 18.84
N GLN A 179 15.95 -5.95 18.61
CA GLN A 179 14.98 -5.10 19.30
C GLN A 179 14.51 -5.66 20.65
N HIS A 180 14.82 -6.90 20.99
CA HIS A 180 14.48 -7.55 22.27
C HIS A 180 12.98 -7.53 22.63
N PHE A 181 12.06 -7.51 21.66
CA PHE A 181 10.64 -7.73 21.92
C PHE A 181 10.23 -9.18 21.59
N GLN A 182 9.13 -9.63 22.18
CA GLN A 182 8.63 -10.98 21.96
C GLN A 182 7.50 -10.96 20.92
N PRO A 183 7.66 -11.59 19.73
CA PRO A 183 6.56 -11.80 18.80
C PRO A 183 5.66 -12.93 19.31
N VAL A 184 4.36 -12.70 19.33
CA VAL A 184 3.33 -13.68 19.71
C VAL A 184 2.40 -13.85 18.52
N PHE A 185 2.19 -15.10 18.08
CA PHE A 185 1.31 -15.37 16.96
C PHE A 185 0.03 -16.03 17.45
N CYS A 186 -1.12 -15.48 17.04
CA CYS A 186 -2.41 -16.04 17.38
C CYS A 186 -2.59 -17.41 16.72
N HIS A 187 -3.11 -18.38 17.46
CA HIS A 187 -3.62 -19.61 16.87
C HIS A 187 -4.86 -19.31 16.02
N LYS A 188 -5.04 -20.05 14.93
CA LYS A 188 -6.18 -19.90 14.00
C LYS A 188 -7.56 -19.98 14.68
N ALA A 189 -7.60 -20.55 15.89
CA ALA A 189 -8.82 -20.80 16.66
C ALA A 189 -9.15 -19.77 17.77
N ASP A 190 -8.33 -18.70 17.94
CA ASP A 190 -8.55 -17.70 18.99
C ASP A 190 -8.88 -16.33 18.39
N PRO A 191 -10.16 -16.06 18.03
CA PRO A 191 -10.59 -14.79 17.48
C PRO A 191 -10.61 -13.65 18.52
N GLU A 192 -10.63 -13.95 19.83
CA GLU A 192 -10.76 -12.92 20.86
C GLU A 192 -9.48 -12.14 21.07
N SER A 193 -8.33 -12.79 20.94
CA SER A 193 -7.02 -12.15 21.07
C SER A 193 -6.75 -11.11 19.95
N LYS A 194 -7.38 -11.25 18.77
CA LYS A 194 -7.20 -10.38 17.60
C LYS A 194 -8.09 -9.15 17.56
N GLY A 195 -9.15 -9.11 18.36
CA GLY A 195 -10.22 -8.12 18.21
C GLY A 195 -9.79 -6.66 18.30
N LYS A 196 -8.63 -6.35 18.90
CA LYS A 196 -8.15 -4.98 19.03
C LYS A 196 -7.61 -4.44 17.71
N VAL A 197 -6.72 -5.18 17.02
CA VAL A 197 -6.11 -4.72 15.77
C VAL A 197 -7.04 -4.88 14.56
N GLU A 198 -7.88 -5.91 14.52
CA GLU A 198 -8.90 -6.04 13.46
C GLU A 198 -9.83 -4.82 13.45
N ASN A 199 -10.21 -4.34 14.64
CA ASN A 199 -10.97 -3.10 14.76
C ASN A 199 -10.19 -1.88 14.29
N VAL A 200 -8.86 -1.83 14.48
CA VAL A 200 -8.01 -0.74 13.99
C VAL A 200 -7.90 -0.79 12.47
N VAL A 201 -7.63 -1.96 11.87
CA VAL A 201 -7.59 -2.13 10.42
C VAL A 201 -8.93 -1.73 9.79
N LYS A 202 -10.04 -2.17 10.37
CA LYS A 202 -11.38 -1.76 9.95
C LYS A 202 -11.59 -0.26 10.10
N TYR A 203 -11.14 0.33 11.20
CA TYR A 203 -11.26 1.77 11.47
C TYR A 203 -10.45 2.59 10.46
N VAL A 204 -9.23 2.18 10.11
CA VAL A 204 -8.45 2.80 9.04
C VAL A 204 -9.20 2.72 7.70
N LYS A 205 -9.71 1.53 7.33
CA LYS A 205 -10.44 1.33 6.06
C LYS A 205 -11.73 2.13 5.96
N GLU A 206 -12.49 2.22 7.04
CA GLU A 206 -13.85 2.78 7.06
C GLU A 206 -13.92 4.22 7.56
N ASN A 207 -12.88 4.74 8.21
CA ASN A 207 -12.84 6.11 8.68
C ASN A 207 -11.83 6.96 7.93
N PHE A 208 -10.57 6.53 7.84
CA PHE A 208 -9.53 7.30 7.20
C PHE A 208 -9.57 7.21 5.66
N LEU A 209 -9.62 5.97 5.12
CA LEU A 209 -9.50 5.75 3.67
C LEU A 209 -10.79 5.91 2.88
N VAL A 210 -11.95 5.95 3.55
CA VAL A 210 -13.24 6.11 2.86
C VAL A 210 -13.31 7.48 2.18
N ALA A 211 -13.73 7.49 0.90
CA ALA A 211 -13.92 8.67 0.07
C ALA A 211 -12.67 9.58 -0.09
N ARG A 212 -11.52 9.13 0.39
CA ARG A 212 -10.24 9.82 0.17
C ARG A 212 -9.71 9.49 -1.22
N VAL A 213 -9.30 10.53 -1.94
CA VAL A 213 -8.65 10.37 -3.25
C VAL A 213 -7.15 10.21 -3.02
N PHE A 214 -6.59 9.17 -3.59
CA PHE A 214 -5.15 8.92 -3.56
C PHE A 214 -4.43 9.90 -4.48
N ARG A 215 -3.44 10.62 -3.98
CA ARG A 215 -2.52 11.47 -4.74
C ARG A 215 -1.16 10.78 -4.87
N ASP A 216 -0.47 10.70 -3.75
CA ASP A 216 0.83 10.03 -3.60
C ASP A 216 0.92 9.40 -2.19
N ILE A 217 1.97 8.59 -1.97
CA ILE A 217 2.11 7.83 -0.74
C ILE A 217 2.56 8.70 0.44
N ASP A 218 3.39 9.71 0.18
CA ASP A 218 3.93 10.59 1.22
C ASP A 218 2.84 11.52 1.77
N SER A 219 2.02 12.08 0.89
CA SER A 219 0.83 12.83 1.28
C SER A 219 -0.14 11.98 2.08
N LEU A 220 -0.39 10.73 1.66
CA LEU A 220 -1.28 9.82 2.38
C LEU A 220 -0.76 9.49 3.79
N ASN A 221 0.56 9.27 3.93
CA ASN A 221 1.18 9.01 5.23
C ASN A 221 1.13 10.25 6.14
N ARG A 222 1.37 11.44 5.62
CA ARG A 222 1.25 12.70 6.39
C ARG A 222 -0.19 12.92 6.86
N GLU A 223 -1.16 12.81 5.96
CA GLU A 223 -2.59 12.92 6.28
C GLU A 223 -3.04 11.87 7.31
N ALA A 224 -2.44 10.68 7.29
CA ALA A 224 -2.72 9.63 8.27
C ALA A 224 -2.24 10.02 9.67
N LEU A 225 -1.06 10.60 9.81
CA LEU A 225 -0.57 11.08 11.10
C LEU A 225 -1.45 12.21 11.64
N GLU A 226 -1.81 13.18 10.81
CA GLU A 226 -2.73 14.26 11.18
C GLU A 226 -4.10 13.73 11.64
N TRP A 227 -4.63 12.72 10.91
CA TRP A 227 -5.87 12.05 11.28
C TRP A 227 -5.74 11.27 12.60
N LEU A 228 -4.61 10.59 12.83
CA LEU A 228 -4.35 9.91 14.09
C LEU A 228 -4.39 10.90 15.27
N GLU A 229 -3.69 12.01 15.16
CA GLU A 229 -3.65 13.03 16.22
C GLU A 229 -5.02 13.63 16.49
N ARG A 230 -5.75 14.01 15.45
CA ARG A 230 -7.08 14.63 15.56
C ARG A 230 -8.15 13.64 15.99
N THR A 231 -8.14 12.43 15.45
CA THR A 231 -9.26 11.50 15.47
C THR A 231 -8.91 10.15 16.07
N GLY A 232 -7.94 9.46 15.47
CA GLY A 232 -7.62 8.09 15.84
C GLY A 232 -7.17 7.95 17.31
N ASN A 233 -6.34 8.86 17.76
CA ASN A 233 -5.77 8.93 19.11
C ASN A 233 -6.35 10.09 19.96
N GLY A 234 -6.96 11.08 19.29
CA GLY A 234 -7.46 12.30 19.96
C GLY A 234 -8.91 12.26 20.40
N LYS A 235 -9.71 11.28 19.97
CA LYS A 235 -11.12 11.14 20.36
C LYS A 235 -11.30 10.07 21.45
N VAL A 236 -12.34 10.23 22.25
CA VAL A 236 -12.75 9.24 23.26
C VAL A 236 -12.98 7.88 22.60
N HIS A 237 -12.26 6.86 23.07
CA HIS A 237 -12.35 5.50 22.53
C HIS A 237 -13.67 4.84 22.96
N GLY A 238 -14.34 4.19 22.01
CA GLY A 238 -15.70 3.65 22.21
C GLY A 238 -15.82 2.61 23.34
N THR A 239 -14.78 1.82 23.56
CA THR A 239 -14.77 0.74 24.57
C THR A 239 -14.22 1.22 25.91
N THR A 240 -13.04 1.86 25.91
CA THR A 240 -12.38 2.28 27.17
C THR A 240 -12.97 3.55 27.76
N ARG A 241 -13.67 4.35 26.95
CA ARG A 241 -14.20 5.67 27.32
C ARG A 241 -13.14 6.71 27.69
N LEU A 242 -11.87 6.40 27.39
CA LEU A 242 -10.71 7.26 27.60
C LEU A 242 -10.19 7.78 26.27
N VAL A 243 -9.43 8.87 26.29
CA VAL A 243 -8.75 9.40 25.10
C VAL A 243 -7.41 8.68 24.95
N PRO A 244 -7.16 7.95 23.84
CA PRO A 244 -5.93 7.17 23.68
C PRO A 244 -4.65 7.95 23.90
N ARG A 245 -4.58 9.20 23.46
CA ARG A 245 -3.42 10.08 23.64
C ARG A 245 -3.15 10.41 25.12
N GLU A 246 -4.19 10.60 25.92
CA GLU A 246 -4.05 10.90 27.36
C GLU A 246 -3.57 9.65 28.10
N GLU A 247 -4.14 8.49 27.81
CA GLU A 247 -3.70 7.21 28.35
C GLU A 247 -2.27 6.85 27.92
N PHE A 248 -1.90 7.20 26.68
CA PHE A 248 -0.56 6.98 26.18
C PHE A 248 0.49 7.83 26.91
N ALA A 249 0.13 9.01 27.39
CA ALA A 249 1.07 9.83 28.19
C ALA A 249 1.55 9.08 29.44
N VAL A 250 0.69 8.21 30.01
CA VAL A 250 1.05 7.30 31.10
C VAL A 250 1.84 6.10 30.57
N GLU A 251 1.31 5.41 29.52
CA GLU A 251 1.88 4.17 28.98
C GLU A 251 3.29 4.36 28.42
N LYS A 252 3.60 5.54 27.90
CA LYS A 252 4.93 5.87 27.33
C LYS A 252 6.08 5.59 28.31
N GLY A 253 5.87 5.82 29.61
CA GLY A 253 6.89 5.56 30.65
C GLY A 253 7.16 4.07 30.90
N PHE A 254 6.33 3.18 30.39
CA PHE A 254 6.46 1.72 30.53
C PHE A 254 6.94 1.01 29.27
N LEU A 255 7.12 1.75 28.16
CA LEU A 255 7.66 1.18 26.95
C LEU A 255 9.17 0.93 27.09
N MET A 256 9.65 -0.14 26.48
CA MET A 256 11.09 -0.39 26.37
C MET A 256 11.74 0.69 25.50
N PRO A 257 12.98 1.11 25.80
CA PRO A 257 13.69 2.10 25.00
C PRO A 257 13.87 1.65 23.53
N TYR A 258 13.73 2.58 22.61
CA TYR A 258 14.06 2.41 21.20
C TYR A 258 15.04 3.49 20.78
N HIS A 259 16.17 3.08 20.20
CA HIS A 259 17.27 3.98 19.79
C HIS A 259 17.60 3.87 18.29
N GLY A 260 16.75 3.16 17.54
CA GLY A 260 16.92 3.01 16.09
C GLY A 260 16.54 4.29 15.33
N THR A 261 17.04 4.37 14.10
CA THR A 261 16.56 5.34 13.10
C THR A 261 15.95 4.55 11.95
N PRO A 262 14.63 4.67 11.71
CA PRO A 262 13.98 3.94 10.63
C PRO A 262 14.65 4.23 9.29
N GLN A 263 15.14 3.20 8.64
CA GLN A 263 15.69 3.32 7.29
C GLN A 263 14.70 2.70 6.30
N PRO A 264 14.19 3.47 5.32
CA PRO A 264 13.35 2.89 4.30
C PRO A 264 14.12 1.75 3.62
N PRO A 265 13.45 0.60 3.36
CA PRO A 265 14.13 -0.49 2.69
C PRO A 265 14.66 0.03 1.36
N GLN A 266 15.95 -0.15 1.15
CA GLN A 266 16.54 0.17 -0.13
C GLN A 266 15.81 -0.66 -1.19
N GLU A 267 15.39 -0.03 -2.26
CA GLU A 267 14.85 -0.74 -3.41
C GLU A 267 15.99 -1.59 -3.98
N GLU A 268 16.08 -2.83 -3.50
CA GLU A 268 17.13 -3.74 -3.94
C GLU A 268 17.00 -3.97 -5.43
N MET A 269 18.07 -3.65 -6.15
CA MET A 269 18.23 -4.13 -7.52
C MET A 269 18.26 -5.65 -7.47
N ARG A 270 17.27 -6.29 -8.07
CA ARG A 270 17.18 -7.75 -8.13
C ARG A 270 17.58 -8.23 -9.51
N GLU A 271 18.29 -9.35 -9.53
CA GLU A 271 18.72 -9.98 -10.77
C GLU A 271 17.55 -10.71 -11.44
N TYR A 272 17.35 -10.44 -12.73
CA TYR A 272 16.33 -11.07 -13.56
C TYR A 272 16.93 -11.62 -14.85
N HIS A 273 16.49 -12.82 -15.23
CA HIS A 273 16.87 -13.42 -16.49
C HIS A 273 16.21 -12.73 -17.68
N VAL A 274 16.99 -12.41 -18.68
CA VAL A 274 16.50 -11.90 -19.97
C VAL A 274 16.07 -13.09 -20.84
N ARG A 275 14.85 -13.05 -21.34
CA ARG A 275 14.28 -14.06 -22.22
C ARG A 275 14.77 -13.89 -23.66
N LYS A 276 14.62 -14.94 -24.50
CA LYS A 276 15.01 -14.94 -25.91
C LYS A 276 14.34 -13.85 -26.75
N ASP A 277 13.19 -13.37 -26.33
CA ASP A 277 12.43 -12.28 -26.94
C ASP A 277 12.83 -10.88 -26.46
N ASN A 278 14.00 -10.74 -25.79
CA ASN A 278 14.46 -9.54 -25.14
C ASN A 278 13.42 -8.94 -24.17
N THR A 279 12.79 -9.76 -23.37
CA THR A 279 11.90 -9.32 -22.31
C THR A 279 12.37 -9.83 -20.95
N VAL A 280 11.99 -9.12 -19.89
CA VAL A 280 12.10 -9.56 -18.50
C VAL A 280 10.70 -9.74 -17.92
N GLN A 281 10.48 -10.81 -17.19
CA GLN A 281 9.22 -11.04 -16.49
C GLN A 281 9.28 -10.44 -15.06
N TYR A 282 8.37 -9.51 -14.76
CA TYR A 282 8.24 -8.90 -13.45
C TYR A 282 6.76 -8.76 -13.08
N ARG A 283 6.37 -9.15 -11.86
CA ARG A 283 4.97 -9.10 -11.34
C ARG A 283 3.91 -9.65 -12.30
N GLY A 284 4.26 -10.71 -13.03
CA GLY A 284 3.35 -11.37 -13.97
C GLY A 284 3.17 -10.63 -15.30
N ASN A 285 4.00 -9.64 -15.60
CA ASN A 285 4.06 -8.91 -16.86
C ASN A 285 5.44 -9.05 -17.50
N TYR A 286 5.54 -8.72 -18.79
CA TYR A 286 6.78 -8.75 -19.54
C TYR A 286 7.17 -7.31 -19.92
N TYR A 287 8.43 -6.96 -19.73
CA TYR A 287 8.99 -5.64 -20.04
C TYR A 287 10.08 -5.78 -21.08
N SER A 288 9.97 -5.05 -22.19
CA SER A 288 10.91 -5.16 -23.31
C SER A 288 12.26 -4.53 -22.96
N LEU A 289 13.30 -5.10 -23.54
CA LEU A 289 14.67 -4.58 -23.55
C LEU A 289 15.11 -4.29 -24.97
N PRO A 290 16.09 -3.40 -25.19
CA PRO A 290 16.66 -3.14 -26.50
C PRO A 290 17.09 -4.43 -27.20
N CYS A 291 16.88 -4.47 -28.52
CA CYS A 291 17.27 -5.62 -29.33
C CYS A 291 18.78 -5.89 -29.18
N GLY A 292 19.11 -7.17 -28.91
CA GLY A 292 20.50 -7.59 -28.69
C GLY A 292 20.92 -7.61 -27.20
N THR A 293 20.07 -7.26 -26.29
CA THR A 293 20.34 -7.44 -24.84
C THR A 293 20.47 -8.92 -24.50
N TYR A 294 19.59 -9.78 -25.02
CA TYR A 294 19.71 -11.23 -24.87
C TYR A 294 20.90 -11.75 -25.67
N ARG A 295 21.85 -12.37 -25.02
CA ARG A 295 23.04 -13.02 -25.65
C ARG A 295 23.03 -14.53 -25.49
N SER A 296 22.59 -15.00 -24.32
CA SER A 296 22.53 -16.43 -23.97
C SER A 296 21.46 -16.68 -22.90
N GLY A 297 21.19 -17.95 -22.61
CA GLY A 297 20.27 -18.32 -21.52
C GLY A 297 20.70 -17.86 -20.12
N GLN A 298 21.93 -17.40 -19.95
CA GLN A 298 22.47 -16.85 -18.71
C GLN A 298 22.48 -15.31 -18.67
N THR A 299 21.93 -14.64 -19.71
CA THR A 299 21.86 -13.18 -19.74
C THR A 299 20.93 -12.69 -18.63
N THR A 300 21.47 -11.85 -17.74
CA THR A 300 20.75 -11.26 -16.63
C THR A 300 20.92 -9.74 -16.62
N VAL A 301 19.95 -9.07 -16.02
CA VAL A 301 19.93 -7.61 -15.78
C VAL A 301 19.52 -7.34 -14.36
N TRP A 302 19.91 -6.22 -13.80
CA TRP A 302 19.35 -5.70 -12.57
C TRP A 302 18.03 -5.01 -12.86
N LEU A 303 17.02 -5.28 -12.04
CA LEU A 303 15.71 -4.61 -12.06
C LEU A 303 15.48 -3.92 -10.74
N GLN A 304 15.07 -2.66 -10.82
CA GLN A 304 14.63 -1.85 -9.70
C GLN A 304 13.23 -1.30 -9.99
N GLU A 305 12.36 -1.29 -9.00
CA GLU A 305 11.06 -0.60 -9.10
C GLU A 305 11.15 0.73 -8.36
N THR A 306 11.04 1.84 -9.08
CA THR A 306 11.14 3.19 -8.52
C THR A 306 9.92 4.00 -8.91
N GLU A 307 9.18 4.54 -7.93
CA GLU A 307 8.06 5.48 -8.13
C GLU A 307 7.02 5.04 -9.18
N GLY A 308 6.74 3.73 -9.25
CA GLY A 308 5.78 3.19 -10.22
C GLY A 308 6.36 2.94 -11.61
N ASN A 309 7.68 2.93 -11.74
CA ASN A 309 8.42 2.53 -12.93
C ASN A 309 9.21 1.25 -12.67
N VAL A 310 9.47 0.50 -13.71
CA VAL A 310 10.42 -0.61 -13.77
C VAL A 310 11.66 -0.13 -14.50
N GLU A 311 12.76 -0.06 -13.79
CA GLU A 311 14.06 0.34 -14.32
C GLU A 311 14.96 -0.89 -14.48
N LEU A 312 15.55 -1.04 -15.64
CA LEU A 312 16.38 -2.18 -16.00
C LEU A 312 17.82 -1.70 -16.25
N TYR A 313 18.75 -2.30 -15.52
CA TYR A 313 20.17 -1.89 -15.54
C TYR A 313 21.06 -3.02 -16.05
N ASN A 314 22.12 -2.65 -16.72
CA ASN A 314 23.16 -3.59 -17.12
C ASN A 314 23.92 -4.06 -15.88
N LYS A 315 23.99 -5.38 -15.66
CA LYS A 315 24.62 -5.98 -14.49
C LYS A 315 26.12 -5.66 -14.39
N ASP A 316 26.82 -5.63 -15.52
CA ASP A 316 28.28 -5.50 -15.55
C ASP A 316 28.72 -4.04 -15.40
N THR A 317 27.94 -3.12 -15.95
CA THR A 317 28.31 -1.69 -16.00
C THR A 317 27.53 -0.82 -15.02
N GLY A 318 26.44 -1.32 -14.42
CA GLY A 318 25.53 -0.56 -13.58
C GLY A 318 24.72 0.52 -14.31
N LYS A 319 24.83 0.61 -15.66
CA LYS A 319 24.14 1.64 -16.43
C LYS A 319 22.68 1.28 -16.68
N LEU A 320 21.80 2.28 -16.58
CA LEU A 320 20.40 2.15 -16.96
C LEU A 320 20.29 1.76 -18.44
N ILE A 321 19.57 0.67 -18.71
CA ILE A 321 19.28 0.19 -20.07
C ILE A 321 17.99 0.84 -20.57
N CYS A 322 16.92 0.73 -19.79
CA CYS A 322 15.61 1.29 -20.12
C CYS A 322 14.72 1.43 -18.87
N ARG A 323 13.65 2.21 -19.02
CA ARG A 323 12.63 2.45 -18.01
C ARG A 323 11.24 2.22 -18.63
N HIS A 324 10.37 1.53 -17.89
CA HIS A 324 8.98 1.32 -18.27
C HIS A 324 8.05 1.71 -17.14
N ALA A 325 6.84 2.20 -17.47
CA ALA A 325 5.81 2.36 -16.47
C ALA A 325 5.38 0.98 -15.90
N LEU A 326 5.25 0.86 -14.59
CA LEU A 326 4.79 -0.37 -13.95
C LEU A 326 3.35 -0.69 -14.38
N CYS A 327 3.16 -1.85 -14.99
CA CYS A 327 1.85 -2.33 -15.39
C CYS A 327 1.14 -2.99 -14.20
N THR A 328 -0.01 -2.45 -13.81
CA THR A 328 -0.83 -2.96 -12.70
C THR A 328 -1.70 -4.16 -13.10
N ARG A 329 -1.88 -4.42 -14.40
CA ARG A 329 -2.61 -5.59 -14.92
C ARG A 329 -1.63 -6.77 -15.04
N LYS A 330 -2.13 -8.01 -14.99
CA LYS A 330 -1.31 -9.22 -15.19
C LYS A 330 -1.40 -9.72 -16.63
N GLY A 331 -0.34 -10.40 -17.09
CA GLY A 331 -0.28 -11.05 -18.41
C GLY A 331 -0.07 -10.07 -19.57
N ARG A 332 0.41 -8.86 -19.31
CA ARG A 332 0.66 -7.86 -20.35
C ARG A 332 2.14 -7.79 -20.70
N THR A 333 2.42 -7.42 -21.96
CA THR A 333 3.75 -7.03 -22.41
C THR A 333 3.78 -5.52 -22.53
N VAL A 334 4.63 -4.87 -21.74
CA VAL A 334 4.96 -3.45 -21.85
C VAL A 334 6.11 -3.33 -22.83
N TYR A 335 5.83 -2.80 -23.99
CA TYR A 335 6.79 -2.75 -25.09
C TYR A 335 7.13 -1.31 -25.45
N ASP A 336 8.44 -1.03 -25.60
CA ASP A 336 8.94 0.22 -26.17
C ASP A 336 9.26 -0.01 -27.63
N ASP A 337 8.71 0.80 -28.52
CA ASP A 337 8.90 0.64 -29.97
C ASP A 337 10.36 0.79 -30.42
N SER A 338 11.18 1.53 -29.66
CA SER A 338 12.62 1.65 -29.90
C SER A 338 13.38 0.32 -29.68
N HIS A 339 12.78 -0.61 -28.90
CA HIS A 339 13.37 -1.93 -28.63
C HIS A 339 13.14 -2.95 -29.75
N ARG A 340 12.35 -2.61 -30.78
CA ARG A 340 12.10 -3.51 -31.91
C ARG A 340 13.31 -3.60 -32.81
N LYS A 341 13.50 -4.78 -33.39
CA LYS A 341 14.45 -4.92 -34.48
C LYS A 341 14.05 -3.98 -35.62
N PRO A 342 14.97 -3.17 -36.16
CA PRO A 342 14.62 -2.37 -37.32
C PRO A 342 14.14 -3.29 -38.45
N ARG A 343 12.94 -3.02 -38.95
CA ARG A 343 12.31 -3.82 -40.03
C ARG A 343 13.19 -3.98 -41.24
N ASN A 344 14.19 -3.10 -41.40
CA ASN A 344 15.11 -3.05 -42.51
C ASN A 344 16.44 -3.82 -42.29
N ALA A 345 16.60 -4.56 -41.18
CA ALA A 345 17.82 -5.35 -40.98
C ALA A 345 18.02 -6.42 -42.09
N GLY A 346 16.90 -7.00 -42.57
CA GLY A 346 16.95 -7.92 -43.71
C GLY A 346 17.35 -7.25 -45.03
N VAL A 347 16.93 -6.00 -45.24
CA VAL A 347 17.28 -5.22 -46.46
C VAL A 347 18.77 -4.83 -46.43
N LYS A 348 19.29 -4.39 -45.27
CA LYS A 348 20.73 -4.06 -45.16
C LYS A 348 21.64 -5.28 -45.30
N ILE A 349 21.21 -6.47 -44.85
CA ILE A 349 21.95 -7.72 -45.08
C ILE A 349 21.88 -8.09 -46.57
N ALA A 350 20.74 -7.94 -47.21
CA ALA A 350 20.58 -8.16 -48.64
C ALA A 350 21.40 -7.20 -49.48
N GLU A 351 21.47 -5.92 -49.13
CA GLU A 351 22.31 -4.90 -49.77
C GLU A 351 23.79 -5.20 -49.58
N ARG A 352 24.21 -5.69 -48.40
CA ARG A 352 25.60 -6.13 -48.17
C ARG A 352 25.98 -7.36 -48.99
N ILE A 353 25.10 -8.32 -49.12
CA ILE A 353 25.32 -9.51 -49.97
C ILE A 353 25.37 -9.10 -51.42
N LEU A 354 24.51 -8.20 -51.91
CA LEU A 354 24.54 -7.67 -53.27
C LEU A 354 25.84 -6.90 -53.57
N PHE A 355 26.35 -6.13 -52.61
CA PHE A 355 27.64 -5.41 -52.77
C PHE A 355 28.85 -6.36 -52.90
N HIS A 356 28.78 -7.55 -52.27
CA HIS A 356 29.87 -8.55 -52.35
C HIS A 356 29.75 -9.53 -53.54
N VAL A 357 28.58 -9.52 -54.22
CA VAL A 357 28.26 -10.44 -55.33
C VAL A 357 27.93 -9.64 -56.58
N SER A 358 28.67 -8.57 -56.83
CA SER A 358 28.34 -7.50 -57.76
C SER A 358 28.24 -7.87 -59.25
N ASP A 359 28.47 -9.12 -59.64
CA ASP A 359 28.48 -9.49 -61.06
C ASP A 359 27.58 -10.68 -61.44
N ASN A 360 26.67 -11.10 -60.59
CA ASN A 360 25.81 -12.26 -60.90
C ASN A 360 24.35 -11.83 -61.11
N ARG A 361 23.95 -11.70 -62.39
CA ARG A 361 22.58 -11.32 -62.81
C ARG A 361 21.48 -12.25 -62.26
N GLU A 362 21.80 -13.52 -62.00
CA GLU A 362 20.86 -14.49 -61.41
C GLU A 362 20.55 -14.24 -59.95
N VAL A 363 21.56 -13.80 -59.19
CA VAL A 363 21.38 -13.46 -57.76
C VAL A 363 20.53 -12.19 -57.61
N ALA A 364 20.69 -11.22 -58.51
CA ALA A 364 19.88 -10.01 -58.53
C ALA A 364 18.40 -10.34 -58.85
N MET A 365 18.13 -11.21 -59.82
CA MET A 365 16.79 -11.68 -60.15
C MET A 365 16.14 -12.49 -59.00
N TRP A 366 16.91 -13.32 -58.32
CA TRP A 366 16.43 -14.09 -57.17
C TRP A 366 16.07 -13.18 -55.98
N MET A 367 16.87 -12.18 -55.72
CA MET A 367 16.61 -11.18 -54.68
C MET A 367 15.41 -10.30 -54.98
N ASP A 368 15.19 -9.92 -56.24
CA ASP A 368 13.99 -9.17 -56.64
C ASP A 368 12.70 -10.01 -56.49
N ASN A 369 12.77 -11.30 -56.79
CA ASN A 369 11.69 -12.22 -56.54
C ASN A 369 11.38 -12.42 -55.04
N LEU A 370 12.38 -12.39 -54.16
CA LEU A 370 12.21 -12.41 -52.73
C LEU A 370 11.57 -11.12 -52.20
N LYS A 371 11.92 -9.95 -52.72
CA LYS A 371 11.28 -8.68 -52.40
C LYS A 371 9.78 -8.68 -52.75
N ARG A 372 9.45 -9.11 -53.99
CA ARG A 372 8.04 -9.21 -54.47
C ARG A 372 7.19 -10.22 -53.70
N ARG A 373 7.79 -11.27 -53.13
CA ARG A 373 7.07 -12.23 -52.23
C ARG A 373 6.78 -11.68 -50.84
N LYS A 374 7.63 -10.76 -50.33
CA LYS A 374 7.40 -10.13 -49.02
C LYS A 374 6.40 -8.97 -49.03
N GLU A 375 6.12 -8.38 -50.18
CA GLU A 375 5.10 -7.33 -50.34
C GLU A 375 3.67 -7.91 -50.42
N ARG A 376 3.52 -9.25 -50.46
CA ARG A 376 2.22 -9.94 -50.53
C ARG A 376 1.76 -10.58 -49.17
N TYR A 377 2.48 -10.33 -48.07
CA TYR A 377 2.08 -10.80 -46.73
C TYR A 377 2.23 -9.61 -45.71
#